data_4f4a2781cc0612048becca6450169187
#
_entry.id   4f4a2781cc0612048becca6450169187
#
_cell.length_a   1.000
_cell.length_b   1.000
_cell.length_c   1.000
_cell.angle_alpha   90.00
_cell.angle_beta   90.00
_cell.angle_gamma   90.00
#
_symmetry.space_group_name_H-M   'P 1'
#
loop_
_entity.id
_entity.type
_entity.pdbx_description
1 polymer ?
#
loop_
_entity_poly.entity_id
_entity_poly.type
_entity_poly.pdbx_seq_one_letter_code
_entity_poly.pdbx_strand_id
1 'polypeptide(L)'
;MNRRFLFPLLAVLLLQCSLTIKPLAKQPKTLGPANGSLVIVGGGGMPKVIFDRFFEAAGGRDAKIVVVPTAGTDADYDESTSSVKMFKRAGATNVHLLHTHDPKVADSDEFVAVLSDAKAVWFGGGRQWRLADAYLGTKTEVAFHDVLKRCGVIGGSSAGATIQASYLVRGAPEGNHIMMAPGHERGFGYIRNCAIDQHLLARKRENDMLPVIRKHPHLLGIGIDESTALFVRGNTAEVIGKSKVLFYDIALEKTVGEKFYTTLDPGERYDLKTRRKLPAK
;
A
#
# COMPACT_ATOMS: atom_id res chain seq x y z
N MET A 1 21.85 -26.17 83.74
CA MET A 1 20.76 -25.41 83.10
C MET A 1 21.20 -25.07 81.68
N ASN A 2 20.85 -25.94 80.66
CA ASN A 2 21.27 -25.76 79.28
C ASN A 2 20.06 -25.15 78.55
N ARG A 3 20.21 -23.91 78.04
CA ARG A 3 19.30 -23.28 77.12
C ARG A 3 19.80 -23.51 75.66
N ARG A 4 19.05 -24.29 74.92
CA ARG A 4 19.21 -24.48 73.49
C ARG A 4 18.51 -23.32 72.78
N PHE A 5 19.24 -22.57 71.97
CA PHE A 5 18.69 -21.57 71.05
C PHE A 5 18.35 -22.29 69.73
N LEU A 6 17.08 -22.27 69.34
CA LEU A 6 16.61 -22.66 67.99
C LEU A 6 16.73 -21.40 67.10
N PHE A 7 17.48 -21.50 66.01
CA PHE A 7 17.41 -20.54 64.91
C PHE A 7 16.37 -21.01 63.88
N PRO A 8 15.45 -20.13 63.42
CA PRO A 8 14.58 -20.47 62.30
C PRO A 8 15.31 -20.34 60.98
N LEU A 9 15.26 -21.39 60.18
CA LEU A 9 15.77 -21.44 58.80
C LEU A 9 14.81 -20.65 57.91
N LEU A 10 15.23 -19.50 57.37
CA LEU A 10 14.48 -18.69 56.42
C LEU A 10 14.72 -19.25 55.03
N ALA A 11 13.72 -19.96 54.48
CA ALA A 11 13.77 -20.46 53.09
C ALA A 11 13.47 -19.30 52.14
N VAL A 12 14.50 -18.83 51.42
CA VAL A 12 14.35 -17.86 50.33
C VAL A 12 13.87 -18.59 49.08
N LEU A 13 12.60 -18.38 48.73
CA LEU A 13 12.00 -18.88 47.50
C LEU A 13 12.46 -17.98 46.33
N LEU A 14 13.45 -18.44 45.55
CA LEU A 14 13.87 -17.79 44.32
C LEU A 14 12.82 -18.05 43.23
N LEU A 15 11.97 -17.04 42.97
CA LEU A 15 11.03 -17.05 41.86
C LEU A 15 11.83 -16.87 40.52
N GLN A 16 12.11 -17.95 39.82
CA GLN A 16 12.71 -17.89 38.47
C GLN A 16 11.65 -17.39 37.48
N CYS A 17 11.69 -16.10 37.16
CA CYS A 17 10.91 -15.51 36.08
C CYS A 17 11.52 -15.92 34.74
N SER A 18 10.99 -16.99 34.12
CA SER A 18 11.38 -17.42 32.79
C SER A 18 10.85 -16.40 31.77
N LEU A 19 11.69 -15.47 31.35
CA LEU A 19 11.44 -14.59 30.21
C LEU A 19 11.40 -15.42 28.94
N THR A 20 10.23 -15.81 28.49
CA THR A 20 10.01 -16.39 27.16
C THR A 20 10.27 -15.29 26.10
N ILE A 21 11.47 -15.26 25.56
CA ILE A 21 11.82 -14.44 24.40
C ILE A 21 11.02 -15.02 23.22
N LYS A 22 9.91 -14.34 22.82
CA LYS A 22 9.24 -14.65 21.57
C LYS A 22 10.26 -14.50 20.43
N PRO A 23 10.42 -15.51 19.56
CA PRO A 23 11.33 -15.38 18.43
C PRO A 23 10.89 -14.20 17.57
N LEU A 24 11.83 -13.30 17.26
CA LEU A 24 11.61 -12.18 16.35
C LEU A 24 11.07 -12.75 15.03
N ALA A 25 9.88 -12.32 14.62
CA ALA A 25 9.30 -12.74 13.35
C ALA A 25 10.32 -12.45 12.24
N LYS A 26 10.66 -13.49 11.45
CA LYS A 26 11.64 -13.39 10.36
C LYS A 26 11.21 -12.27 9.43
N GLN A 27 12.03 -11.22 9.31
CA GLN A 27 11.75 -10.07 8.42
C GLN A 27 11.41 -10.57 7.01
N PRO A 28 10.34 -10.07 6.39
CA PRO A 28 9.95 -10.52 5.07
C PRO A 28 11.08 -10.32 4.06
N LYS A 29 11.27 -11.27 3.15
CA LYS A 29 12.34 -11.24 2.14
C LYS A 29 12.22 -10.04 1.19
N THR A 30 10.99 -9.58 0.93
CA THR A 30 10.69 -8.45 0.06
C THR A 30 9.80 -7.43 0.79
N LEU A 31 9.92 -6.14 0.45
CA LEU A 31 9.01 -5.08 0.90
C LEU A 31 7.77 -4.96 0.01
N GLY A 32 7.94 -5.09 -1.31
CA GLY A 32 6.83 -5.23 -2.25
C GLY A 32 6.30 -6.67 -2.28
N PRO A 33 5.35 -6.97 -3.18
CA PRO A 33 4.71 -8.28 -3.25
C PRO A 33 5.72 -9.37 -3.60
N ALA A 34 5.65 -10.51 -2.90
CA ALA A 34 6.52 -11.65 -3.19
C ALA A 34 6.24 -12.26 -4.56
N ASN A 35 4.98 -12.24 -4.98
CA ASN A 35 4.48 -12.64 -6.29
C ASN A 35 3.58 -11.54 -6.84
N GLY A 36 3.36 -11.53 -8.16
CA GLY A 36 2.54 -10.51 -8.81
C GLY A 36 3.24 -9.16 -8.90
N SER A 37 2.45 -8.12 -9.17
CA SER A 37 2.95 -6.77 -9.43
C SER A 37 2.02 -5.70 -8.89
N LEU A 38 2.55 -4.48 -8.68
CA LEU A 38 1.74 -3.31 -8.38
C LEU A 38 1.91 -2.24 -9.46
N VAL A 39 0.82 -1.52 -9.77
CA VAL A 39 0.81 -0.32 -10.61
C VAL A 39 0.20 0.82 -9.80
N ILE A 40 1.02 1.66 -9.23
CA ILE A 40 0.64 2.67 -8.23
C ILE A 40 0.68 4.04 -8.90
N VAL A 41 -0.49 4.60 -9.23
CA VAL A 41 -0.61 5.82 -10.04
C VAL A 41 -0.88 7.04 -9.16
N GLY A 42 -0.08 8.10 -9.30
CA GLY A 42 -0.19 9.31 -8.49
C GLY A 42 -1.43 10.16 -8.75
N GLY A 43 -2.25 9.80 -9.72
CA GLY A 43 -3.48 10.54 -10.07
C GLY A 43 -3.42 11.17 -11.46
N GLY A 44 -4.40 12.04 -11.74
CA GLY A 44 -4.51 12.68 -13.05
C GLY A 44 -4.85 11.73 -14.19
N GLY A 45 -4.46 12.08 -15.40
CA GLY A 45 -4.64 11.22 -16.57
C GLY A 45 -3.71 10.00 -16.54
N MET A 46 -4.11 8.91 -17.16
CA MET A 46 -3.31 7.68 -17.23
C MET A 46 -2.75 7.50 -18.65
N PRO A 47 -1.46 7.76 -18.90
CA PRO A 47 -0.82 7.57 -20.20
C PRO A 47 -0.85 6.11 -20.66
N LYS A 48 -0.83 5.89 -21.98
CA LYS A 48 -0.88 4.56 -22.60
C LYS A 48 0.15 3.59 -22.01
N VAL A 49 1.37 4.04 -21.72
CA VAL A 49 2.44 3.21 -21.14
C VAL A 49 2.06 2.58 -19.80
N ILE A 50 1.25 3.27 -19.00
CA ILE A 50 0.77 2.75 -17.69
C ILE A 50 -0.28 1.66 -17.94
N PHE A 51 -1.22 1.86 -18.88
CA PHE A 51 -2.18 0.82 -19.26
C PHE A 51 -1.48 -0.41 -19.83
N ASP A 52 -0.54 -0.20 -20.74
CA ASP A 52 0.19 -1.32 -21.37
C ASP A 52 0.93 -2.15 -20.32
N ARG A 53 1.58 -1.51 -19.35
CA ARG A 53 2.27 -2.20 -18.27
C ARG A 53 1.29 -2.93 -17.33
N PHE A 54 0.12 -2.35 -17.07
CA PHE A 54 -0.93 -3.00 -16.28
C PHE A 54 -1.48 -4.23 -16.99
N PHE A 55 -1.81 -4.12 -18.29
CA PHE A 55 -2.31 -5.25 -19.07
C PHE A 55 -1.27 -6.34 -19.25
N GLU A 56 -0.01 -5.99 -19.49
CA GLU A 56 1.11 -6.95 -19.53
C GLU A 56 1.19 -7.75 -18.23
N ALA A 57 1.11 -7.06 -17.10
CA ALA A 57 1.16 -7.68 -15.78
C ALA A 57 -0.09 -8.52 -15.46
N ALA A 58 -1.24 -8.17 -16.04
CA ALA A 58 -2.50 -8.91 -15.89
C ALA A 58 -2.55 -10.19 -16.79
N GLY A 59 -1.67 -10.28 -17.80
CA GLY A 59 -1.66 -11.36 -18.78
C GLY A 59 -2.39 -11.07 -20.09
N GLY A 60 -2.81 -9.82 -20.32
CA GLY A 60 -3.48 -9.38 -21.55
C GLY A 60 -4.69 -8.48 -21.28
N ARG A 61 -5.32 -8.02 -22.37
CA ARG A 61 -6.53 -7.17 -22.33
C ARG A 61 -7.82 -7.95 -22.08
N ASP A 62 -7.79 -9.24 -22.27
CA ASP A 62 -8.86 -10.21 -22.02
C ASP A 62 -8.83 -10.79 -20.59
N ALA A 63 -7.77 -10.48 -19.84
CA ALA A 63 -7.65 -10.87 -18.44
C ALA A 63 -8.80 -10.27 -17.61
N LYS A 64 -9.31 -11.06 -16.64
CA LYS A 64 -10.37 -10.61 -15.73
C LYS A 64 -9.84 -9.50 -14.82
N ILE A 65 -10.37 -8.30 -15.01
CA ILE A 65 -10.08 -7.10 -14.21
C ILE A 65 -11.28 -6.80 -13.31
N VAL A 66 -11.04 -6.68 -12.01
CA VAL A 66 -12.05 -6.26 -11.05
C VAL A 66 -11.77 -4.81 -10.64
N VAL A 67 -12.70 -3.90 -10.96
CA VAL A 67 -12.64 -2.48 -10.61
C VAL A 67 -13.34 -2.25 -9.29
N VAL A 68 -12.67 -1.56 -8.36
CA VAL A 68 -13.14 -1.24 -7.01
C VAL A 68 -13.26 0.28 -6.86
N PRO A 69 -14.43 0.91 -7.10
CA PRO A 69 -14.63 2.35 -7.04
C PRO A 69 -14.91 2.88 -5.63
N THR A 70 -14.89 2.06 -4.60
CA THR A 70 -15.34 2.31 -3.22
C THR A 70 -14.70 3.53 -2.54
N ALA A 71 -13.56 4.04 -3.05
CA ALA A 71 -13.04 5.34 -2.61
C ALA A 71 -13.96 6.52 -2.93
N GLY A 72 -14.85 6.37 -3.90
CA GLY A 72 -15.88 7.36 -4.28
C GLY A 72 -17.01 7.49 -3.26
N THR A 73 -17.97 8.35 -3.56
CA THR A 73 -19.10 8.71 -2.66
C THR A 73 -20.39 7.98 -2.94
N ASP A 74 -20.53 7.43 -4.15
CA ASP A 74 -21.80 6.89 -4.59
C ASP A 74 -22.14 5.61 -3.81
N ALA A 75 -23.43 5.44 -3.53
CA ALA A 75 -23.91 4.25 -2.84
C ALA A 75 -23.83 3.02 -3.76
N ASP A 76 -24.08 3.23 -5.05
CA ASP A 76 -24.07 2.20 -6.08
C ASP A 76 -23.23 2.63 -7.27
N TYR A 77 -22.62 1.66 -7.91
CA TYR A 77 -21.84 1.82 -9.14
C TYR A 77 -22.27 0.80 -10.18
N ASP A 78 -22.23 1.19 -11.44
CA ASP A 78 -22.55 0.34 -12.59
C ASP A 78 -21.44 0.38 -13.66
N GLU A 79 -21.71 -0.17 -14.81
CA GLU A 79 -20.79 -0.16 -15.95
C GLU A 79 -20.49 1.25 -16.49
N SER A 80 -21.28 2.26 -16.11
CA SER A 80 -21.06 3.66 -16.47
C SER A 80 -19.95 4.31 -15.64
N THR A 81 -19.50 3.66 -14.58
CA THR A 81 -18.41 4.10 -13.70
C THR A 81 -17.16 4.48 -14.50
N SER A 82 -16.59 5.63 -14.15
CA SER A 82 -15.48 6.22 -14.91
C SER A 82 -14.29 5.26 -15.07
N SER A 83 -13.94 4.49 -14.03
CA SER A 83 -12.84 3.52 -14.08
C SER A 83 -13.17 2.32 -14.97
N VAL A 84 -14.42 1.85 -15.00
CA VAL A 84 -14.85 0.78 -15.93
C VAL A 84 -14.75 1.25 -17.37
N LYS A 85 -15.32 2.43 -17.67
CA LYS A 85 -15.23 3.06 -19.00
C LYS A 85 -13.78 3.30 -19.42
N MET A 86 -12.93 3.70 -18.50
CA MET A 86 -11.50 3.93 -18.74
C MET A 86 -10.81 2.65 -19.24
N PHE A 87 -11.00 1.51 -18.56
CA PHE A 87 -10.41 0.24 -18.96
C PHE A 87 -11.00 -0.28 -20.26
N LYS A 88 -12.33 -0.20 -20.46
CA LYS A 88 -12.98 -0.58 -21.74
C LYS A 88 -12.43 0.25 -22.91
N ARG A 89 -12.27 1.58 -22.75
CA ARG A 89 -11.64 2.45 -23.77
C ARG A 89 -10.18 2.12 -24.04
N ALA A 90 -9.45 1.62 -23.04
CA ALA A 90 -8.07 1.16 -23.19
C ALA A 90 -7.97 -0.23 -23.82
N GLY A 91 -9.11 -0.86 -24.17
CA GLY A 91 -9.18 -2.14 -24.86
C GLY A 91 -9.37 -3.36 -23.96
N ALA A 92 -9.70 -3.20 -22.69
CA ALA A 92 -10.06 -4.33 -21.82
C ALA A 92 -11.44 -4.90 -22.23
N THR A 93 -11.53 -6.22 -22.34
CA THR A 93 -12.77 -6.92 -22.75
C THR A 93 -13.48 -7.63 -21.62
N ASN A 94 -12.81 -7.83 -20.46
CA ASN A 94 -13.32 -8.60 -19.33
C ASN A 94 -13.18 -7.78 -18.02
N VAL A 95 -14.09 -6.81 -17.85
CA VAL A 95 -14.07 -5.86 -16.74
C VAL A 95 -15.29 -6.08 -15.86
N HIS A 96 -15.07 -6.34 -14.58
CA HIS A 96 -16.07 -6.52 -13.54
C HIS A 96 -15.99 -5.41 -12.51
N LEU A 97 -17.07 -5.17 -11.80
CA LEU A 97 -17.18 -4.18 -10.74
C LEU A 97 -17.38 -4.88 -9.40
N LEU A 98 -16.70 -4.38 -8.35
CA LEU A 98 -16.87 -4.83 -6.97
C LEU A 98 -16.96 -3.61 -6.06
N HIS A 99 -18.10 -3.43 -5.40
CA HIS A 99 -18.33 -2.28 -4.54
C HIS A 99 -19.24 -2.60 -3.36
N THR A 100 -18.84 -2.14 -2.20
CA THR A 100 -19.69 -1.96 -1.01
C THR A 100 -18.99 -0.98 -0.06
N HIS A 101 -19.76 -0.26 0.74
CA HIS A 101 -19.27 0.45 1.92
C HIS A 101 -19.52 -0.32 3.23
N ASP A 102 -20.27 -1.42 3.19
CA ASP A 102 -20.59 -2.25 4.36
C ASP A 102 -19.53 -3.36 4.53
N PRO A 103 -18.73 -3.34 5.61
CA PRO A 103 -17.73 -4.37 5.87
C PRO A 103 -18.34 -5.76 6.10
N LYS A 104 -19.61 -5.87 6.52
CA LYS A 104 -20.30 -7.16 6.64
C LYS A 104 -20.57 -7.79 5.28
N VAL A 105 -20.95 -6.99 4.29
CA VAL A 105 -21.08 -7.43 2.90
C VAL A 105 -19.73 -7.83 2.36
N ALA A 106 -18.70 -7.01 2.58
CA ALA A 106 -17.32 -7.29 2.16
C ALA A 106 -16.73 -8.57 2.78
N ASP A 107 -17.28 -9.04 3.90
CA ASP A 107 -16.84 -10.27 4.58
C ASP A 107 -17.62 -11.52 4.16
N SER A 108 -18.52 -11.42 3.17
CA SER A 108 -19.32 -12.56 2.69
C SER A 108 -18.61 -13.32 1.55
N ASP A 109 -18.87 -14.66 1.49
CA ASP A 109 -18.31 -15.51 0.43
C ASP A 109 -18.88 -15.16 -0.95
N GLU A 110 -20.14 -14.74 -1.02
CA GLU A 110 -20.80 -14.31 -2.24
C GLU A 110 -20.11 -13.08 -2.83
N PHE A 111 -19.84 -12.07 -1.99
CA PHE A 111 -19.21 -10.83 -2.42
C PHE A 111 -17.79 -11.04 -2.97
N VAL A 112 -17.00 -11.88 -2.32
CA VAL A 112 -15.60 -12.11 -2.74
C VAL A 112 -15.48 -13.06 -3.93
N ALA A 113 -16.53 -13.78 -4.32
CA ALA A 113 -16.48 -14.82 -5.35
C ALA A 113 -15.96 -14.29 -6.70
N VAL A 114 -16.24 -13.03 -7.04
CA VAL A 114 -15.76 -12.38 -8.28
C VAL A 114 -14.23 -12.27 -8.35
N LEU A 115 -13.55 -12.31 -7.19
CA LEU A 115 -12.09 -12.21 -7.08
C LEU A 115 -11.38 -13.57 -7.22
N SER A 116 -12.09 -14.69 -7.20
CA SER A 116 -11.52 -16.04 -7.14
C SER A 116 -10.58 -16.36 -8.30
N ASP A 117 -10.89 -15.88 -9.52
CA ASP A 117 -10.13 -16.06 -10.76
C ASP A 117 -9.61 -14.73 -11.36
N ALA A 118 -9.79 -13.61 -10.64
CA ALA A 118 -9.30 -12.32 -11.08
C ALA A 118 -7.78 -12.31 -11.29
N LYS A 119 -7.35 -11.73 -12.41
CA LYS A 119 -5.93 -11.51 -12.76
C LYS A 119 -5.48 -10.11 -12.38
N ALA A 120 -6.43 -9.19 -12.27
CA ALA A 120 -6.14 -7.81 -11.93
C ALA A 120 -7.24 -7.20 -11.04
N VAL A 121 -6.80 -6.32 -10.12
CA VAL A 121 -7.70 -5.45 -9.33
C VAL A 121 -7.27 -4.00 -9.53
N TRP A 122 -8.26 -3.11 -9.69
CA TRP A 122 -8.01 -1.69 -9.80
C TRP A 122 -8.81 -0.89 -8.79
N PHE A 123 -8.11 -0.18 -7.91
CA PHE A 123 -8.72 0.74 -6.96
C PHE A 123 -8.87 2.14 -7.55
N GLY A 124 -10.09 2.65 -7.57
CA GLY A 124 -10.41 4.00 -8.04
C GLY A 124 -9.89 5.11 -7.13
N GLY A 125 -9.96 6.34 -7.63
CA GLY A 125 -9.69 7.55 -6.85
C GLY A 125 -10.87 7.97 -5.98
N GLY A 126 -10.64 8.89 -5.04
CA GLY A 126 -11.61 9.39 -4.06
C GLY A 126 -10.98 9.59 -2.68
N ARG A 127 -11.52 8.95 -1.66
CA ARG A 127 -11.04 9.02 -0.28
C ARG A 127 -10.63 7.63 0.20
N GLN A 128 -9.33 7.46 0.49
CA GLN A 128 -8.74 6.17 0.85
C GLN A 128 -9.28 5.57 2.15
N TRP A 129 -9.75 6.38 3.09
CA TRP A 129 -10.37 5.89 4.32
C TRP A 129 -11.61 5.03 4.03
N ARG A 130 -12.39 5.31 2.97
CA ARG A 130 -13.53 4.50 2.59
C ARG A 130 -13.14 3.08 2.17
N LEU A 131 -12.00 2.94 1.47
CA LEU A 131 -11.44 1.63 1.14
C LEU A 131 -10.99 0.88 2.40
N ALA A 132 -10.37 1.61 3.35
CA ALA A 132 -9.93 1.04 4.61
C ALA A 132 -11.12 0.56 5.44
N ASP A 133 -12.13 1.39 5.63
CA ASP A 133 -13.32 1.07 6.44
C ASP A 133 -14.14 -0.07 5.85
N ALA A 134 -14.27 -0.12 4.51
CA ALA A 134 -15.04 -1.16 3.84
C ALA A 134 -14.35 -2.53 3.86
N TYR A 135 -13.01 -2.59 3.71
CA TYR A 135 -12.35 -3.85 3.36
C TYR A 135 -11.30 -4.34 4.37
N LEU A 136 -10.73 -3.49 5.25
CA LEU A 136 -9.74 -3.96 6.21
C LEU A 136 -10.33 -4.98 7.18
N GLY A 137 -9.64 -6.12 7.35
CA GLY A 137 -10.05 -7.19 8.25
C GLY A 137 -11.12 -8.13 7.68
N THR A 138 -11.55 -7.96 6.42
CA THR A 138 -12.58 -8.77 5.76
C THR A 138 -11.98 -9.85 4.85
N LYS A 139 -12.81 -10.80 4.42
CA LYS A 139 -12.46 -11.79 3.37
C LYS A 139 -12.03 -11.13 2.06
N THR A 140 -12.59 -9.94 1.75
CA THR A 140 -12.22 -9.17 0.56
C THR A 140 -10.77 -8.68 0.62
N GLU A 141 -10.27 -8.20 1.77
CA GLU A 141 -8.84 -7.87 1.93
C GLU A 141 -7.97 -9.10 1.63
N VAL A 142 -8.33 -10.26 2.18
CA VAL A 142 -7.61 -11.53 1.93
C VAL A 142 -7.64 -11.89 0.44
N ALA A 143 -8.80 -11.80 -0.22
CA ALA A 143 -8.96 -12.10 -1.64
C ALA A 143 -8.15 -11.17 -2.54
N PHE A 144 -8.00 -9.87 -2.21
CA PHE A 144 -7.09 -8.97 -2.91
C PHE A 144 -5.63 -9.44 -2.81
N HIS A 145 -5.17 -9.84 -1.62
CA HIS A 145 -3.83 -10.41 -1.46
C HIS A 145 -3.65 -11.70 -2.25
N ASP A 146 -4.70 -12.52 -2.39
CA ASP A 146 -4.65 -13.77 -3.15
C ASP A 146 -4.49 -13.53 -4.65
N VAL A 147 -4.97 -12.41 -5.20
CA VAL A 147 -4.67 -12.00 -6.58
C VAL A 147 -3.15 -11.86 -6.78
N LEU A 148 -2.45 -11.20 -5.85
CA LEU A 148 -0.98 -11.10 -5.91
C LEU A 148 -0.30 -12.47 -5.74
N LYS A 149 -0.77 -13.31 -4.82
CA LYS A 149 -0.21 -14.66 -4.61
C LYS A 149 -0.29 -15.52 -5.89
N ARG A 150 -1.36 -15.33 -6.68
CA ARG A 150 -1.55 -15.98 -8.00
C ARG A 150 -0.84 -15.27 -9.15
N CYS A 151 0.16 -14.43 -8.85
CA CYS A 151 0.95 -13.64 -9.81
C CYS A 151 0.12 -12.61 -10.62
N GLY A 152 -1.03 -12.18 -10.11
CA GLY A 152 -1.82 -11.11 -10.70
C GLY A 152 -1.26 -9.71 -10.42
N VAL A 153 -1.99 -8.67 -10.81
CA VAL A 153 -1.62 -7.28 -10.61
C VAL A 153 -2.65 -6.52 -9.78
N ILE A 154 -2.19 -5.74 -8.83
CA ILE A 154 -2.99 -4.73 -8.15
C ILE A 154 -2.59 -3.35 -8.67
N GLY A 155 -3.56 -2.59 -9.14
CA GLY A 155 -3.35 -1.20 -9.53
C GLY A 155 -4.31 -0.26 -8.82
N GLY A 156 -3.98 1.03 -8.87
CA GLY A 156 -4.87 2.05 -8.35
C GLY A 156 -4.32 3.45 -8.53
N SER A 157 -5.23 4.42 -8.55
CA SER A 157 -4.92 5.82 -8.79
C SER A 157 -5.38 6.69 -7.63
N SER A 158 -4.62 7.71 -7.26
CA SER A 158 -4.94 8.66 -6.19
C SER A 158 -5.19 7.93 -4.85
N ALA A 159 -6.41 7.91 -4.31
CA ALA A 159 -6.75 7.13 -3.12
C ALA A 159 -6.41 5.64 -3.28
N GLY A 160 -6.64 5.08 -4.49
CA GLY A 160 -6.28 3.70 -4.82
C GLY A 160 -4.76 3.44 -4.88
N ALA A 161 -3.94 4.48 -5.04
CA ALA A 161 -2.49 4.38 -4.88
C ALA A 161 -2.11 4.35 -3.40
N THR A 162 -2.63 5.29 -2.62
CA THR A 162 -2.29 5.47 -1.20
C THR A 162 -2.64 4.25 -0.35
N ILE A 163 -3.79 3.61 -0.62
CA ILE A 163 -4.25 2.43 0.15
C ILE A 163 -3.32 1.21 0.01
N GLN A 164 -2.47 1.15 -1.02
CA GLN A 164 -1.57 0.02 -1.27
C GLN A 164 -0.38 -0.03 -0.29
N ALA A 165 -0.07 1.06 0.38
CA ALA A 165 0.95 1.13 1.41
C ALA A 165 0.55 0.44 2.71
N SER A 166 1.53 0.15 3.58
CA SER A 166 1.25 -0.35 4.94
C SER A 166 0.82 0.77 5.89
N TYR A 167 1.34 1.99 5.72
CA TYR A 167 0.93 3.17 6.47
C TYR A 167 0.08 4.07 5.58
N LEU A 168 -1.16 4.33 6.00
CA LEU A 168 -2.13 5.11 5.25
C LEU A 168 -2.01 6.59 5.63
N VAL A 169 -1.48 7.41 4.72
CA VAL A 169 -1.52 8.86 4.87
C VAL A 169 -2.86 9.42 4.37
N ARG A 170 -3.25 10.59 4.88
CA ARG A 170 -4.50 11.29 4.49
C ARG A 170 -5.76 10.44 4.70
N GLY A 171 -5.71 9.52 5.69
CA GLY A 171 -6.81 8.62 6.01
C GLY A 171 -7.97 9.29 6.77
N ALA A 172 -7.85 10.56 7.16
CA ALA A 172 -8.88 11.25 7.94
C ALA A 172 -10.18 11.47 7.14
N PRO A 173 -11.36 11.08 7.66
CA PRO A 173 -12.65 11.40 7.07
C PRO A 173 -12.88 12.92 6.95
N GLU A 174 -12.37 13.71 7.90
CA GLU A 174 -12.53 15.16 8.01
C GLU A 174 -11.85 15.92 6.88
N GLY A 175 -10.69 15.43 6.38
CA GLY A 175 -9.97 16.13 5.33
C GLY A 175 -8.73 15.42 4.82
N ASN A 176 -8.44 15.58 3.54
CA ASN A 176 -7.25 14.97 2.92
C ASN A 176 -5.95 15.75 3.17
N HIS A 177 -6.02 16.88 3.88
CA HIS A 177 -4.85 17.63 4.34
C HIS A 177 -4.22 17.04 5.62
N ILE A 178 -4.96 16.21 6.35
CA ILE A 178 -4.50 15.55 7.56
C ILE A 178 -3.67 14.32 7.16
N MET A 179 -2.34 14.45 7.27
CA MET A 179 -1.41 13.40 6.84
C MET A 179 -1.44 12.16 7.73
N MET A 180 -1.57 12.34 9.03
CA MET A 180 -1.57 11.29 10.05
C MET A 180 -2.90 11.35 10.80
N ALA A 181 -3.72 10.31 10.68
CA ALA A 181 -5.08 10.26 11.22
C ALA A 181 -5.20 9.05 12.17
N PRO A 182 -5.06 9.24 13.51
CA PRO A 182 -5.20 8.13 14.44
C PRO A 182 -6.48 7.32 14.21
N GLY A 183 -6.34 6.00 14.10
CA GLY A 183 -7.44 5.09 13.75
C GLY A 183 -7.58 4.81 12.25
N HIS A 184 -7.06 5.67 11.35
CA HIS A 184 -7.08 5.50 9.90
C HIS A 184 -5.66 5.52 9.29
N GLU A 185 -4.71 4.88 9.98
CA GLU A 185 -3.29 4.83 9.57
C GLU A 185 -2.88 3.48 8.96
N ARG A 186 -3.81 2.53 8.82
CA ARG A 186 -3.57 1.22 8.22
C ARG A 186 -4.02 1.22 6.75
N GLY A 187 -3.11 0.84 5.84
CA GLY A 187 -3.43 0.49 4.45
C GLY A 187 -3.41 -1.03 4.23
N PHE A 188 -3.61 -1.48 2.99
CA PHE A 188 -3.63 -2.91 2.65
C PHE A 188 -2.24 -3.58 2.71
N GLY A 189 -1.15 -2.80 2.75
CA GLY A 189 0.19 -3.32 2.99
C GLY A 189 0.78 -4.16 1.86
N TYR A 190 0.38 -3.95 0.61
CA TYR A 190 1.01 -4.59 -0.55
C TYR A 190 2.47 -4.19 -0.70
N ILE A 191 2.81 -2.94 -0.33
CA ILE A 191 4.18 -2.53 -0.01
C ILE A 191 4.28 -2.30 1.50
N ARG A 192 5.21 -3.01 2.14
CA ARG A 192 5.43 -2.96 3.58
C ARG A 192 6.43 -1.88 3.97
N ASN A 193 6.31 -1.39 5.20
CA ASN A 193 7.20 -0.38 5.77
C ASN A 193 7.28 0.88 4.89
N CYS A 194 6.16 1.29 4.29
CA CYS A 194 6.10 2.52 3.52
C CYS A 194 4.78 3.26 3.67
N ALA A 195 4.81 4.53 3.29
CA ALA A 195 3.66 5.41 3.10
C ALA A 195 3.69 5.96 1.67
N ILE A 196 2.52 6.05 1.01
CA ILE A 196 2.41 6.54 -0.37
C ILE A 196 1.53 7.77 -0.40
N ASP A 197 2.05 8.88 -0.94
CA ASP A 197 1.28 10.10 -1.26
C ASP A 197 1.15 10.28 -2.78
N GLN A 198 0.18 11.05 -3.20
CA GLN A 198 -0.26 11.20 -4.59
C GLN A 198 -0.51 12.66 -4.97
N HIS A 199 -0.61 12.95 -6.30
CA HIS A 199 -0.73 14.30 -6.86
C HIS A 199 0.40 15.23 -6.40
N LEU A 200 1.61 14.70 -6.30
CA LEU A 200 2.70 15.29 -5.53
C LEU A 200 3.05 16.72 -5.97
N LEU A 201 3.57 16.87 -7.19
CA LEU A 201 3.98 18.17 -7.72
C LEU A 201 2.78 19.00 -8.18
N ALA A 202 1.78 18.34 -8.78
CA ALA A 202 0.56 18.98 -9.23
C ALA A 202 -0.18 19.73 -8.10
N ARG A 203 -0.03 19.27 -6.85
CA ARG A 203 -0.65 19.89 -5.67
C ARG A 203 0.37 20.48 -4.68
N LYS A 204 1.66 20.62 -5.07
CA LYS A 204 2.73 21.17 -4.25
C LYS A 204 2.87 20.49 -2.88
N ARG A 205 2.91 19.15 -2.88
CA ARG A 205 2.90 18.29 -1.69
C ARG A 205 4.26 17.70 -1.32
N GLU A 206 5.35 18.20 -1.92
CA GLU A 206 6.70 17.65 -1.76
C GLU A 206 7.16 17.62 -0.29
N ASN A 207 6.63 18.52 0.53
CA ASN A 207 7.01 18.59 1.93
C ASN A 207 6.06 17.83 2.88
N ASP A 208 4.89 17.37 2.40
CA ASP A 208 3.84 16.80 3.25
C ASP A 208 4.25 15.46 3.88
N MET A 209 5.10 14.69 3.19
CA MET A 209 5.61 13.41 3.69
C MET A 209 6.72 13.56 4.76
N LEU A 210 7.44 14.68 4.80
CA LEU A 210 8.57 14.88 5.71
C LEU A 210 8.20 14.69 7.20
N PRO A 211 7.11 15.30 7.73
CA PRO A 211 6.69 15.07 9.12
C PRO A 211 6.32 13.61 9.40
N VAL A 212 5.73 12.91 8.43
CA VAL A 212 5.35 11.49 8.57
C VAL A 212 6.59 10.64 8.77
N ILE A 213 7.61 10.83 7.91
CA ILE A 213 8.85 10.02 7.97
C ILE A 213 9.69 10.38 9.21
N ARG A 214 9.68 11.64 9.67
CA ARG A 214 10.32 12.01 10.93
C ARG A 214 9.67 11.32 12.14
N LYS A 215 8.33 11.23 12.16
CA LYS A 215 7.59 10.55 13.23
C LYS A 215 7.72 9.02 13.15
N HIS A 216 7.83 8.48 11.95
CA HIS A 216 7.91 7.05 11.66
C HIS A 216 9.18 6.71 10.85
N PRO A 217 10.40 6.82 11.44
CA PRO A 217 11.67 6.75 10.71
C PRO A 217 11.96 5.38 10.07
N HIS A 218 11.22 4.34 10.43
CA HIS A 218 11.30 3.03 9.80
C HIS A 218 10.60 2.97 8.42
N LEU A 219 9.67 3.90 8.16
CA LEU A 219 8.95 3.95 6.89
C LEU A 219 9.82 4.53 5.77
N LEU A 220 9.57 4.07 4.56
CA LEU A 220 9.98 4.72 3.32
C LEU A 220 8.77 5.53 2.81
N GLY A 221 8.94 6.84 2.66
CA GLY A 221 7.93 7.67 2.02
C GLY A 221 8.04 7.57 0.50
N ILE A 222 6.92 7.52 -0.21
CA ILE A 222 6.86 7.48 -1.68
C ILE A 222 5.84 8.51 -2.13
N GLY A 223 6.29 9.58 -2.79
CA GLY A 223 5.43 10.60 -3.37
C GLY A 223 5.37 10.45 -4.88
N ILE A 224 4.19 10.26 -5.45
CA ILE A 224 3.99 10.01 -6.89
C ILE A 224 3.20 11.17 -7.49
N ASP A 225 3.71 11.75 -8.58
CA ASP A 225 3.02 12.83 -9.25
C ASP A 225 1.96 12.35 -10.25
N GLU A 226 1.14 13.27 -10.75
CA GLU A 226 0.09 12.97 -11.73
C GLU A 226 0.65 12.41 -13.05
N SER A 227 -0.16 11.59 -13.73
CA SER A 227 0.21 10.90 -14.98
C SER A 227 1.49 10.05 -14.89
N THR A 228 1.84 9.65 -13.67
CA THR A 228 3.05 8.89 -13.33
C THR A 228 2.67 7.71 -12.46
N ALA A 229 3.36 6.61 -12.63
CA ALA A 229 3.15 5.43 -11.80
C ALA A 229 4.47 4.81 -11.35
N LEU A 230 4.40 4.11 -10.24
CA LEU A 230 5.43 3.21 -9.77
C LEU A 230 5.01 1.78 -10.08
N PHE A 231 5.77 1.09 -10.92
CA PHE A 231 5.60 -0.33 -11.20
C PHE A 231 6.50 -1.14 -10.27
N VAL A 232 5.91 -2.03 -9.46
CA VAL A 232 6.65 -2.75 -8.40
C VAL A 232 6.56 -4.26 -8.59
N ARG A 233 7.74 -4.90 -8.55
CA ARG A 233 7.90 -6.36 -8.43
C ARG A 233 8.95 -6.68 -7.35
N GLY A 234 8.55 -7.42 -6.32
CA GLY A 234 9.45 -7.71 -5.21
C GLY A 234 10.01 -6.45 -4.56
N ASN A 235 11.32 -6.25 -4.61
CA ASN A 235 11.97 -5.05 -4.10
C ASN A 235 12.25 -3.98 -5.17
N THR A 236 12.01 -4.28 -6.44
CA THR A 236 12.30 -3.34 -7.53
C THR A 236 11.06 -2.50 -7.84
N ALA A 237 11.23 -1.19 -7.83
CA ALA A 237 10.26 -0.20 -8.23
C ALA A 237 10.80 0.57 -9.46
N GLU A 238 10.01 0.67 -10.53
CA GLU A 238 10.33 1.38 -11.78
C GLU A 238 9.35 2.53 -11.97
N VAL A 239 9.85 3.71 -12.24
CA VAL A 239 9.02 4.89 -12.55
C VAL A 239 8.59 4.82 -14.02
N ILE A 240 7.29 4.92 -14.28
CA ILE A 240 6.70 4.95 -15.62
C ILE A 240 5.72 6.13 -15.73
N GLY A 241 5.59 6.70 -16.92
CA GLY A 241 4.66 7.82 -17.14
C GLY A 241 5.36 9.10 -17.55
N LYS A 242 4.91 10.26 -17.00
CA LYS A 242 5.31 11.58 -17.51
C LYS A 242 6.11 12.44 -16.55
N SER A 243 5.97 12.24 -15.25
CA SER A 243 6.54 13.09 -14.21
C SER A 243 7.39 12.25 -13.24
N LYS A 244 7.54 12.67 -12.00
CA LYS A 244 8.55 12.19 -11.06
C LYS A 244 7.94 11.40 -9.91
N VAL A 245 8.80 10.60 -9.26
CA VAL A 245 8.54 9.96 -7.96
C VAL A 245 9.63 10.39 -6.98
N LEU A 246 9.25 10.78 -5.78
CA LEU A 246 10.14 11.11 -4.68
C LEU A 246 10.12 9.98 -3.63
N PHE A 247 11.32 9.52 -3.26
CA PHE A 247 11.52 8.53 -2.20
C PHE A 247 12.11 9.20 -0.98
N TYR A 248 11.35 9.29 0.12
CA TYR A 248 11.72 9.95 1.37
C TYR A 248 12.32 8.93 2.33
N ASP A 249 13.57 9.13 2.70
CA ASP A 249 14.27 8.30 3.66
C ASP A 249 14.97 9.15 4.71
N ILE A 250 14.63 8.98 5.97
CA ILE A 250 15.20 9.74 7.09
C ILE A 250 16.74 9.62 7.15
N ALA A 251 17.30 8.51 6.68
CA ALA A 251 18.74 8.32 6.63
C ALA A 251 19.47 9.37 5.77
N LEU A 252 18.76 10.00 4.82
CA LEU A 252 19.31 11.05 3.97
C LEU A 252 19.35 12.43 4.65
N GLU A 253 18.63 12.64 5.77
CA GLU A 253 18.55 13.96 6.43
C GLU A 253 19.93 14.51 6.80
N LYS A 254 20.87 13.62 7.21
CA LYS A 254 22.24 14.00 7.55
C LYS A 254 23.10 14.42 6.35
N THR A 255 22.74 13.99 5.15
CA THR A 255 23.53 14.22 3.91
C THR A 255 22.93 15.26 2.98
N VAL A 256 21.60 15.33 2.89
CA VAL A 256 20.89 16.23 1.98
C VAL A 256 20.06 17.31 2.71
N GLY A 257 20.05 17.28 4.05
CA GLY A 257 19.35 18.28 4.88
C GLY A 257 17.85 18.03 4.98
N GLU A 258 17.07 19.10 5.20
CA GLU A 258 15.64 19.00 5.55
C GLU A 258 14.77 18.30 4.49
N LYS A 259 15.18 18.35 3.22
CA LYS A 259 14.49 17.67 2.11
C LYS A 259 15.12 16.30 1.82
N PHE A 260 15.00 15.37 2.76
CA PHE A 260 15.62 14.04 2.71
C PHE A 260 14.89 13.07 1.76
N TYR A 261 14.86 13.39 0.47
CA TYR A 261 14.31 12.51 -0.55
C TYR A 261 15.23 12.39 -1.79
N THR A 262 15.09 11.27 -2.47
CA THR A 262 15.69 11.00 -3.78
C THR A 262 14.61 11.12 -4.86
N THR A 263 14.86 11.89 -5.90
CA THR A 263 13.93 12.04 -7.03
C THR A 263 14.29 11.07 -8.14
N LEU A 264 13.28 10.39 -8.70
CA LEU A 264 13.42 9.53 -9.86
C LEU A 264 12.53 10.00 -11.01
N ASP A 265 13.08 9.96 -12.22
CA ASP A 265 12.41 10.23 -13.48
C ASP A 265 11.90 8.95 -14.15
N PRO A 266 11.01 9.03 -15.16
CA PRO A 266 10.54 7.87 -15.91
C PRO A 266 11.70 7.04 -16.49
N GLY A 267 11.60 5.70 -16.36
CA GLY A 267 12.63 4.74 -16.75
C GLY A 267 13.64 4.45 -15.63
N GLU A 268 13.73 5.26 -14.61
CA GLU A 268 14.60 5.01 -13.48
C GLU A 268 14.00 4.01 -12.50
N ARG A 269 14.88 3.31 -11.78
CA ARG A 269 14.51 2.24 -10.87
C ARG A 269 15.08 2.46 -9.46
N TYR A 270 14.35 1.93 -8.47
CA TYR A 270 14.70 2.02 -7.06
C TYR A 270 14.59 0.64 -6.39
N ASP A 271 15.55 0.31 -5.55
CA ASP A 271 15.47 -0.87 -4.68
C ASP A 271 14.86 -0.46 -3.34
N LEU A 272 13.65 -0.96 -3.08
CA LEU A 272 12.88 -0.64 -1.87
C LEU A 272 13.57 -1.14 -0.59
N LYS A 273 14.30 -2.26 -0.66
CA LYS A 273 14.95 -2.87 0.51
C LYS A 273 16.23 -2.15 0.90
N THR A 274 17.07 -1.85 -0.08
CA THR A 274 18.34 -1.13 0.15
C THR A 274 18.16 0.38 0.17
N ARG A 275 16.97 0.86 -0.21
CA ARG A 275 16.60 2.28 -0.33
C ARG A 275 17.58 3.07 -1.20
N ARG A 276 17.88 2.52 -2.39
CA ARG A 276 18.83 3.12 -3.34
C ARG A 276 18.31 3.10 -4.76
N LYS A 277 18.64 4.16 -5.51
CA LYS A 277 18.47 4.18 -6.95
C LYS A 277 19.33 3.06 -7.57
N LEU A 278 18.76 2.31 -8.50
CA LEU A 278 19.45 1.26 -9.23
C LEU A 278 20.15 1.85 -10.48
N PRO A 279 21.23 1.25 -10.96
CA PRO A 279 21.86 1.63 -12.22
C PRO A 279 20.86 1.58 -13.40
N ALA A 280 21.07 2.41 -14.41
CA ALA A 280 20.35 2.28 -15.70
C ALA A 280 20.51 0.87 -16.25
N LYS A 281 19.48 0.38 -16.97
CA LYS A 281 19.57 -0.91 -17.67
C LYS A 281 20.51 -0.81 -18.84
#